data_d0cf850514f515c4c7a893790c347ee6
#
_entry.id   d0cf850514f515c4c7a893790c347ee6
#
_cell.length_a   1.000
_cell.length_b   1.000
_cell.length_c   1.000
_cell.angle_alpha   90.00
_cell.angle_beta   90.00
_cell.angle_gamma   90.00
#
_symmetry.space_group_name_H-M   'P 1'
#
loop_
_entity.id
_entity.type
_entity.pdbx_description
1 polymer ?
#
loop_
_entity_poly.entity_id
_entity_poly.type
_entity_poly.pdbx_seq_one_letter_code
_entity_poly.pdbx_strand_id
1 'polypeptide(L)'
;EKALLDWLEEYADINRHICGVEQYRDAEWLLSDADGDYGTLRSFLSARHFREFTEKEARLSGDSQNAEAVRLLLEDAGELLAWMRHLPYYYETERQILVHAGIAEWGGEDWLCVTSEALMVGKTTVSRGNFYKDVIAGHISTAKISGDRTYDGIWSDGSSHYYLDGTTWRSGKIPVLEYDAETGRYRER
;
A
#
# COMPACT_ATOMS: atom_id res chain seq x y z
N GLU A 1 2.22 0.83 -2.62
CA GLU A 1 2.38 0.70 -4.08
C GLU A 1 1.96 1.98 -4.80
N LYS A 2 0.77 2.55 -4.50
CA LYS A 2 0.30 3.78 -5.18
C LYS A 2 1.29 4.94 -5.01
N ALA A 3 1.78 5.20 -3.82
CA ALA A 3 2.74 6.28 -3.57
C ALA A 3 4.03 6.15 -4.40
N LEU A 4 4.51 4.91 -4.60
CA LEU A 4 5.65 4.64 -5.48
C LEU A 4 5.31 4.96 -6.93
N LEU A 5 4.13 4.57 -7.41
CA LEU A 5 3.71 4.78 -8.79
C LEU A 5 3.47 6.27 -9.09
N ASP A 6 2.83 7.00 -8.18
CA ASP A 6 2.60 8.44 -8.29
C ASP A 6 3.95 9.20 -8.36
N TRP A 7 4.91 8.82 -7.49
CA TRP A 7 6.25 9.38 -7.51
C TRP A 7 7.01 9.07 -8.80
N LEU A 8 6.91 7.83 -9.32
CA LEU A 8 7.52 7.45 -10.59
C LEU A 8 6.97 8.25 -11.77
N GLU A 9 5.65 8.47 -11.82
CA GLU A 9 5.02 9.25 -12.89
C GLU A 9 5.48 10.69 -12.91
N GLU A 10 5.69 11.25 -11.74
CA GLU A 10 6.19 12.61 -11.61
C GLU A 10 7.61 12.76 -12.11
N TYR A 11 8.53 11.92 -11.64
CA TYR A 11 9.94 12.02 -11.97
C TYR A 11 10.33 11.37 -13.31
N ALA A 12 9.46 10.57 -13.92
CA ALA A 12 9.67 10.04 -15.27
C ALA A 12 9.61 11.12 -16.36
N ASP A 13 8.88 12.23 -16.12
CA ASP A 13 8.82 13.37 -17.04
C ASP A 13 9.66 14.55 -16.51
N ILE A 14 10.96 14.48 -16.74
CA ILE A 14 11.92 15.50 -16.30
C ILE A 14 11.59 16.93 -16.81
N ASN A 15 10.77 17.04 -17.86
CA ASN A 15 10.33 18.34 -18.38
C ASN A 15 9.23 18.99 -17.54
N ARG A 16 8.53 18.25 -16.69
CA ARG A 16 7.54 18.79 -15.75
C ARG A 16 8.17 19.52 -14.57
N HIS A 17 9.40 19.19 -14.20
CA HIS A 17 10.09 19.77 -13.03
C HIS A 17 10.56 21.22 -13.22
N ILE A 18 10.49 21.77 -14.42
CA ILE A 18 10.90 23.16 -14.69
C ILE A 18 9.87 24.18 -14.15
N CYS A 19 8.69 23.75 -13.71
CA CYS A 19 7.58 24.63 -13.33
C CYS A 19 7.35 24.77 -11.81
N GLY A 20 8.31 24.47 -10.94
CA GLY A 20 8.36 24.97 -9.56
C GLY A 20 7.20 24.57 -8.64
N VAL A 21 6.76 23.32 -8.64
CA VAL A 21 5.77 22.84 -7.66
C VAL A 21 6.49 22.15 -6.52
N GLU A 22 6.54 22.83 -5.36
CA GLU A 22 7.16 22.39 -4.10
C GLU A 22 6.38 21.25 -3.38
N GLN A 23 5.90 20.21 -4.05
CA GLN A 23 5.00 19.25 -3.43
C GLN A 23 5.58 17.88 -3.04
N TYR A 24 6.88 17.62 -3.16
CA TYR A 24 7.40 16.24 -3.03
C TYR A 24 8.47 16.04 -1.96
N ARG A 25 8.11 16.34 -0.71
CA ARG A 25 8.87 15.88 0.47
C ARG A 25 8.60 14.42 0.84
N ASP A 26 7.59 13.80 0.25
CA ASP A 26 7.11 12.47 0.70
C ASP A 26 7.89 11.28 0.12
N ALA A 27 8.85 11.48 -0.77
CA ALA A 27 9.68 10.40 -1.30
C ALA A 27 10.91 10.07 -0.43
N GLU A 28 11.14 10.81 0.66
CA GLU A 28 12.24 10.52 1.59
C GLU A 28 12.19 9.07 2.10
N TRP A 29 10.99 8.50 2.30
CA TRP A 29 10.82 7.10 2.73
C TRP A 29 11.30 6.07 1.70
N LEU A 30 11.31 6.43 0.42
CA LEU A 30 11.79 5.58 -0.66
C LEU A 30 13.30 5.62 -0.80
N LEU A 31 13.88 6.79 -0.58
CA LEU A 31 15.29 7.07 -0.72
C LEU A 31 16.06 6.91 0.60
N SER A 32 15.42 7.14 1.74
CA SER A 32 16.01 6.88 3.06
C SER A 32 14.96 6.28 3.99
N ASP A 33 15.05 5.01 4.28
CA ASP A 33 14.29 4.44 5.40
C ASP A 33 14.90 4.85 6.75
N ALA A 34 14.23 4.44 7.85
CA ALA A 34 14.62 4.83 9.22
C ALA A 34 16.10 4.52 9.56
N ASP A 35 16.70 3.58 8.84
CA ASP A 35 18.08 3.13 9.03
C ASP A 35 19.05 3.75 8.00
N GLY A 36 18.52 4.53 7.02
CA GLY A 36 19.31 5.23 6.01
C GLY A 36 19.96 4.31 4.97
N ASP A 37 19.42 3.10 4.77
CA ASP A 37 20.00 2.09 3.89
C ASP A 37 19.30 1.90 2.55
N TYR A 38 18.31 2.76 2.24
CA TYR A 38 17.53 2.69 1.00
C TYR A 38 16.81 1.35 0.77
N GLY A 39 16.30 0.73 1.83
CA GLY A 39 15.75 -0.62 1.80
C GLY A 39 14.71 -0.84 0.71
N THR A 40 13.76 0.09 0.53
CA THR A 40 12.75 0.00 -0.52
C THR A 40 13.38 0.09 -1.91
N LEU A 41 14.20 1.11 -2.19
CA LEU A 41 14.87 1.26 -3.48
C LEU A 41 15.75 0.05 -3.80
N ARG A 42 16.52 -0.42 -2.80
CA ARG A 42 17.40 -1.58 -2.91
C ARG A 42 16.65 -2.86 -3.27
N SER A 43 15.40 -3.01 -2.82
CA SER A 43 14.60 -4.21 -3.12
C SER A 43 14.20 -4.33 -4.59
N PHE A 44 14.16 -3.22 -5.32
CA PHE A 44 13.82 -3.16 -6.74
C PHE A 44 15.04 -3.15 -7.66
N LEU A 45 16.22 -2.72 -7.16
CA LEU A 45 17.40 -2.58 -7.98
C LEU A 45 18.29 -3.83 -7.97
N SER A 46 18.91 -4.10 -9.11
CA SER A 46 20.03 -5.03 -9.17
C SER A 46 21.20 -4.54 -8.31
N ALA A 47 22.04 -5.45 -7.84
CA ALA A 47 23.23 -5.09 -7.07
C ALA A 47 24.16 -4.12 -7.82
N ARG A 48 24.16 -4.17 -9.16
CA ARG A 48 24.91 -3.26 -10.02
C ARG A 48 24.34 -1.84 -9.96
N HIS A 49 23.04 -1.69 -10.20
CA HIS A 49 22.39 -0.37 -10.26
C HIS A 49 22.26 0.24 -8.86
N PHE A 50 22.08 -0.56 -7.82
CA PHE A 50 22.12 -0.05 -6.44
C PHE A 50 23.50 0.56 -6.10
N ARG A 51 24.59 -0.09 -6.51
CA ARG A 51 25.95 0.46 -6.34
C ARG A 51 26.13 1.74 -7.17
N GLU A 52 25.69 1.75 -8.43
CA GLU A 52 25.71 2.92 -9.28
C GLU A 52 25.00 4.12 -8.64
N PHE A 53 23.82 3.89 -8.07
CA PHE A 53 23.05 4.90 -7.34
C PHE A 53 23.84 5.47 -6.16
N THR A 54 24.30 4.59 -5.27
CA THR A 54 25.01 5.01 -4.02
C THR A 54 26.35 5.72 -4.30
N GLU A 55 27.05 5.39 -5.37
CA GLU A 55 28.27 6.09 -5.79
C GLU A 55 28.01 7.50 -6.32
N LYS A 56 26.84 7.72 -6.92
CA LYS A 56 26.43 9.02 -7.48
C LYS A 56 25.70 9.89 -6.47
N GLU A 57 24.95 9.30 -5.58
CA GLU A 57 24.04 9.96 -4.64
C GLU A 57 24.68 11.15 -3.92
N ALA A 58 25.88 10.97 -3.37
CA ALA A 58 26.60 12.03 -2.66
C ALA A 58 26.93 13.29 -3.50
N ARG A 59 26.77 13.18 -4.83
CA ARG A 59 27.03 14.27 -5.79
C ARG A 59 25.75 14.84 -6.40
N LEU A 60 24.61 14.20 -6.13
CA LEU A 60 23.30 14.59 -6.65
C LEU A 60 22.55 15.34 -5.53
N SER A 61 21.65 16.21 -5.91
CA SER A 61 20.78 16.94 -5.00
C SER A 61 19.31 16.70 -5.39
N GLY A 62 18.45 16.54 -4.39
CA GLY A 62 17.00 16.56 -4.52
C GLY A 62 16.47 15.90 -5.80
N ASP A 63 15.99 16.70 -6.75
CA ASP A 63 15.37 16.23 -7.99
C ASP A 63 16.31 15.36 -8.85
N SER A 64 17.62 15.67 -8.88
CA SER A 64 18.57 14.85 -9.62
C SER A 64 18.77 13.47 -9.03
N GLN A 65 18.69 13.35 -7.71
CA GLN A 65 18.74 12.06 -7.00
C GLN A 65 17.50 11.24 -7.29
N ASN A 66 16.33 11.87 -7.24
CA ASN A 66 15.05 11.23 -7.59
C ASN A 66 15.04 10.78 -9.06
N ALA A 67 15.46 11.63 -9.99
CA ALA A 67 15.52 11.29 -11.41
C ALA A 67 16.44 10.10 -11.70
N GLU A 68 17.60 10.02 -11.03
CA GLU A 68 18.50 8.88 -11.18
C GLU A 68 17.90 7.60 -10.59
N ALA A 69 17.25 7.67 -9.44
CA ALA A 69 16.55 6.53 -8.85
C ALA A 69 15.44 6.02 -9.77
N VAL A 70 14.60 6.92 -10.34
CA VAL A 70 13.55 6.55 -11.30
C VAL A 70 14.14 5.88 -12.54
N ARG A 71 15.21 6.45 -13.11
CA ARG A 71 15.87 5.87 -14.28
C ARG A 71 16.27 4.42 -14.03
N LEU A 72 16.96 4.17 -12.91
CA LEU A 72 17.45 2.84 -12.55
C LEU A 72 16.29 1.87 -12.23
N LEU A 73 15.24 2.35 -11.56
CA LEU A 73 14.02 1.56 -11.28
C LEU A 73 13.33 1.13 -12.56
N LEU A 74 13.21 2.03 -13.55
CA LEU A 74 12.59 1.69 -14.83
C LEU A 74 13.42 0.70 -15.63
N GLU A 75 14.76 0.75 -15.52
CA GLU A 75 15.65 -0.21 -16.16
C GLU A 75 15.56 -1.61 -15.53
N ASP A 76 15.52 -1.72 -14.20
CA ASP A 76 15.55 -3.00 -13.50
C ASP A 76 14.17 -3.61 -13.24
N ALA A 77 13.17 -2.78 -12.99
CA ALA A 77 11.86 -3.20 -12.53
C ALA A 77 10.69 -2.68 -13.39
N GLY A 78 10.97 -2.17 -14.60
CA GLY A 78 9.95 -1.54 -15.45
C GLY A 78 8.74 -2.42 -15.73
N GLU A 79 8.92 -3.71 -16.00
CA GLU A 79 7.82 -4.65 -16.22
C GLU A 79 6.99 -4.89 -14.94
N LEU A 80 7.66 -5.02 -13.79
CA LEU A 80 6.99 -5.16 -12.50
C LEU A 80 6.18 -3.91 -12.15
N LEU A 81 6.75 -2.73 -12.36
CA LEU A 81 6.08 -1.45 -12.13
C LEU A 81 4.89 -1.24 -13.06
N ALA A 82 5.02 -1.65 -14.34
CA ALA A 82 3.91 -1.65 -15.29
C ALA A 82 2.79 -2.60 -14.86
N TRP A 83 3.12 -3.79 -14.37
CA TRP A 83 2.15 -4.73 -13.81
C TRP A 83 1.45 -4.15 -12.56
N MET A 84 2.20 -3.54 -11.63
CA MET A 84 1.64 -2.91 -10.43
C MET A 84 0.61 -1.81 -10.75
N ARG A 85 0.81 -1.05 -11.85
CA ARG A 85 -0.17 -0.03 -12.30
C ARG A 85 -1.53 -0.60 -12.71
N HIS A 86 -1.58 -1.88 -13.05
CA HIS A 86 -2.80 -2.56 -13.46
C HIS A 86 -3.46 -3.35 -12.33
N LEU A 87 -2.91 -3.31 -11.11
CA LEU A 87 -3.52 -3.97 -9.96
C LEU A 87 -4.84 -3.30 -9.61
N PRO A 88 -5.91 -4.08 -9.37
CA PRO A 88 -7.18 -3.52 -8.94
C PRO A 88 -7.08 -2.96 -7.51
N TYR A 89 -7.77 -1.86 -7.24
CA TYR A 89 -7.85 -1.28 -5.89
C TYR A 89 -8.73 -2.09 -4.95
N TYR A 90 -9.64 -2.87 -5.49
CA TYR A 90 -10.55 -3.73 -4.75
C TYR A 90 -10.90 -4.98 -5.55
N TYR A 91 -11.41 -5.98 -4.86
CA TYR A 91 -12.05 -7.14 -5.46
C TYR A 91 -13.41 -7.34 -4.82
N GLU A 92 -14.47 -7.48 -5.62
CA GLU A 92 -15.84 -7.62 -5.15
C GLU A 92 -16.44 -8.95 -5.58
N THR A 93 -17.12 -9.61 -4.68
CA THR A 93 -17.93 -10.81 -4.91
C THR A 93 -19.41 -10.50 -4.61
N GLU A 94 -20.26 -11.51 -4.70
CA GLU A 94 -21.66 -11.36 -4.28
C GLU A 94 -21.79 -10.98 -2.79
N ARG A 95 -20.84 -11.39 -1.94
CA ARG A 95 -20.91 -11.27 -0.48
C ARG A 95 -19.82 -10.41 0.13
N GLN A 96 -18.73 -10.16 -0.58
CA GLN A 96 -17.54 -9.56 0.00
C GLN A 96 -17.03 -8.40 -0.85
N ILE A 97 -16.40 -7.44 -0.17
CA ILE A 97 -15.56 -6.41 -0.75
C ILE A 97 -14.19 -6.53 -0.09
N LEU A 98 -13.19 -6.91 -0.89
CA LEU A 98 -11.79 -6.99 -0.46
C LEU A 98 -11.10 -5.71 -0.92
N VAL A 99 -10.46 -4.99 0.00
CA VAL A 99 -9.83 -3.70 -0.27
C VAL A 99 -8.61 -3.52 0.62
N HIS A 100 -7.63 -2.69 0.21
CA HIS A 100 -6.42 -2.52 1.02
C HIS A 100 -6.73 -1.89 2.38
N ALA A 101 -7.42 -0.74 2.44
CA ALA A 101 -7.65 0.00 3.68
C ALA A 101 -9.12 0.18 4.06
N GLY A 102 -10.02 0.34 3.09
CA GLY A 102 -11.45 0.48 3.33
C GLY A 102 -12.19 1.26 2.26
N ILE A 103 -13.48 1.45 2.49
CA ILE A 103 -14.41 2.10 1.56
C ILE A 103 -15.23 3.17 2.28
N ALA A 104 -15.98 3.98 1.50
CA ALA A 104 -16.94 4.97 2.00
C ALA A 104 -18.32 4.31 2.17
N GLU A 105 -18.55 3.64 3.29
CA GLU A 105 -19.74 2.83 3.55
C GLU A 105 -21.05 3.62 3.61
N TRP A 106 -20.96 4.95 3.85
CA TRP A 106 -22.14 5.81 3.82
C TRP A 106 -22.83 5.85 2.45
N GLY A 107 -22.16 5.43 1.37
CA GLY A 107 -22.75 5.25 0.04
C GLY A 107 -23.65 4.03 -0.10
N GLY A 108 -23.70 3.14 0.89
CA GLY A 108 -24.50 1.91 0.80
C GLY A 108 -24.08 1.05 -0.41
N GLU A 109 -25.03 0.64 -1.23
CA GLU A 109 -24.78 -0.14 -2.44
C GLU A 109 -24.04 0.67 -3.52
N ASP A 110 -24.09 2.00 -3.46
CA ASP A 110 -23.36 2.91 -4.35
C ASP A 110 -21.97 3.30 -3.82
N TRP A 111 -21.41 2.51 -2.89
CA TRP A 111 -20.14 2.79 -2.22
C TRP A 111 -19.01 3.11 -3.20
N LEU A 112 -18.97 2.47 -4.37
CA LEU A 112 -17.95 2.66 -5.38
C LEU A 112 -17.98 4.08 -5.99
N CYS A 113 -19.18 4.67 -6.14
CA CYS A 113 -19.34 6.02 -6.68
C CYS A 113 -18.82 7.11 -5.75
N VAL A 114 -18.73 6.82 -4.44
CA VAL A 114 -18.33 7.78 -3.40
C VAL A 114 -16.99 7.47 -2.74
N THR A 115 -16.36 6.36 -3.11
CA THR A 115 -15.04 5.96 -2.60
C THR A 115 -13.95 6.35 -3.58
N SER A 116 -13.03 7.21 -3.16
CA SER A 116 -11.84 7.53 -3.95
C SER A 116 -10.79 6.43 -3.83
N GLU A 117 -9.91 6.31 -4.83
CA GLU A 117 -8.75 5.41 -4.79
C GLU A 117 -7.86 5.69 -3.57
N ALA A 118 -7.65 6.97 -3.23
CA ALA A 118 -6.90 7.37 -2.05
C ALA A 118 -7.51 6.82 -0.74
N LEU A 119 -8.85 6.77 -0.66
CA LEU A 119 -9.53 6.17 0.49
C LEU A 119 -9.37 4.65 0.51
N MET A 120 -9.44 3.98 -0.66
CA MET A 120 -9.27 2.54 -0.75
C MET A 120 -7.90 2.07 -0.25
N VAL A 121 -6.85 2.87 -0.41
CA VAL A 121 -5.48 2.53 0.00
C VAL A 121 -5.01 3.21 1.28
N GLY A 122 -5.71 4.22 1.79
CA GLY A 122 -5.22 5.05 2.90
C GLY A 122 -6.25 5.38 3.99
N LYS A 123 -7.40 4.69 4.06
CA LYS A 123 -8.38 4.90 5.14
C LYS A 123 -7.77 4.54 6.49
N THR A 124 -7.75 5.49 7.40
CA THR A 124 -7.15 5.33 8.74
C THR A 124 -8.16 5.10 9.86
N THR A 125 -9.46 5.15 9.52
CA THR A 125 -10.56 4.94 10.48
C THR A 125 -11.16 3.56 10.34
N VAL A 126 -11.37 2.90 11.48
CA VAL A 126 -12.00 1.57 11.55
C VAL A 126 -13.50 1.69 11.34
N SER A 127 -14.02 0.96 10.38
CA SER A 127 -15.46 0.77 10.22
C SER A 127 -15.98 -0.34 11.12
N ARG A 128 -17.23 -0.22 11.55
CA ARG A 128 -17.91 -1.19 12.42
C ARG A 128 -19.41 -1.19 12.13
N GLY A 129 -20.06 -2.29 12.45
CA GLY A 129 -21.50 -2.46 12.33
C GLY A 129 -21.93 -3.19 11.05
N ASN A 130 -23.20 -3.13 10.71
CA ASN A 130 -23.74 -3.87 9.58
C ASN A 130 -23.53 -3.09 8.28
N PHE A 131 -22.98 -3.78 7.31
CA PHE A 131 -22.95 -3.36 5.91
C PHE A 131 -23.61 -4.45 5.06
N TYR A 132 -24.02 -4.18 3.83
CA TYR A 132 -24.73 -5.16 3.01
C TYR A 132 -23.83 -6.28 2.47
N LYS A 133 -22.51 -6.09 2.50
CA LYS A 133 -21.47 -7.09 2.23
C LYS A 133 -20.43 -7.08 3.33
N ASP A 134 -19.68 -8.17 3.43
CA ASP A 134 -18.53 -8.24 4.33
C ASP A 134 -17.38 -7.41 3.73
N VAL A 135 -16.84 -6.48 4.50
CA VAL A 135 -15.68 -5.65 4.13
C VAL A 135 -14.43 -6.25 4.77
N ILE A 136 -13.51 -6.70 3.90
CA ILE A 136 -12.25 -7.34 4.31
C ILE A 136 -11.11 -6.38 3.94
N ALA A 137 -10.40 -5.87 4.97
CA ALA A 137 -9.38 -4.85 4.81
C ALA A 137 -8.12 -5.16 5.62
N GLY A 138 -7.01 -4.54 5.24
CA GLY A 138 -5.75 -4.50 5.97
C GLY A 138 -5.43 -3.09 6.49
N HIS A 139 -4.18 -2.64 6.28
CA HIS A 139 -3.69 -1.27 6.51
C HIS A 139 -3.72 -0.78 7.97
N ILE A 140 -4.78 -1.04 8.71
CA ILE A 140 -4.89 -0.67 10.12
C ILE A 140 -4.54 -1.89 10.95
N SER A 141 -3.44 -1.80 11.70
CA SER A 141 -2.96 -2.91 12.55
C SER A 141 -4.06 -3.40 13.49
N THR A 142 -4.30 -4.72 13.48
CA THR A 142 -5.28 -5.38 14.35
C THR A 142 -4.94 -5.23 15.83
N ALA A 143 -3.65 -5.09 16.17
CA ALA A 143 -3.21 -4.72 17.52
C ALA A 143 -3.76 -3.34 17.95
N LYS A 144 -3.79 -2.36 17.03
CA LYS A 144 -4.36 -1.05 17.31
C LYS A 144 -5.89 -1.12 17.44
N ILE A 145 -6.55 -1.94 16.64
CA ILE A 145 -8.00 -2.06 16.63
C ILE A 145 -8.51 -2.77 17.89
N SER A 146 -7.83 -3.84 18.31
CA SER A 146 -8.17 -4.63 19.51
C SER A 146 -7.82 -3.92 20.82
N GLY A 147 -6.88 -2.97 20.80
CA GLY A 147 -6.30 -2.36 21.99
C GLY A 147 -5.25 -3.23 22.68
N ASP A 148 -4.97 -4.43 22.16
CA ASP A 148 -3.91 -5.33 22.63
C ASP A 148 -2.70 -5.25 21.69
N ARG A 149 -1.60 -4.70 22.20
CA ARG A 149 -0.36 -4.53 21.41
C ARG A 149 0.29 -5.84 20.95
N THR A 150 -0.10 -6.95 21.55
CA THR A 150 0.42 -8.29 21.19
C THR A 150 -0.47 -9.03 20.22
N TYR A 151 -1.67 -8.51 19.94
CA TYR A 151 -2.60 -9.13 19.01
C TYR A 151 -2.05 -9.10 17.58
N ASP A 152 -1.97 -10.26 16.96
CA ASP A 152 -1.44 -10.46 15.61
C ASP A 152 -2.36 -11.25 14.67
N GLY A 153 -3.57 -11.55 15.14
CA GLY A 153 -4.61 -12.29 14.40
C GLY A 153 -5.55 -11.40 13.60
N ILE A 154 -6.59 -12.00 13.06
CA ILE A 154 -7.65 -11.31 12.34
C ILE A 154 -8.63 -10.70 13.34
N TRP A 155 -8.88 -9.40 13.20
CA TRP A 155 -9.88 -8.73 14.01
C TRP A 155 -11.21 -8.64 13.26
N SER A 156 -12.30 -9.00 13.91
CA SER A 156 -13.66 -8.80 13.40
C SER A 156 -14.52 -8.05 14.42
N ASP A 157 -15.45 -7.25 13.94
CA ASP A 157 -16.46 -6.61 14.78
C ASP A 157 -17.65 -7.56 15.13
N GLY A 158 -17.60 -8.79 14.62
CA GLY A 158 -18.69 -9.76 14.76
C GLY A 158 -19.90 -9.48 13.87
N SER A 159 -19.76 -8.56 12.91
CA SER A 159 -20.78 -8.14 11.98
C SER A 159 -20.27 -8.26 10.55
N SER A 160 -20.00 -7.16 9.87
CA SER A 160 -19.59 -7.17 8.45
C SER A 160 -18.12 -6.78 8.23
N HIS A 161 -17.29 -6.61 9.27
CA HIS A 161 -15.94 -6.12 9.09
C HIS A 161 -14.87 -7.07 9.60
N TYR A 162 -13.85 -7.28 8.74
CA TYR A 162 -12.66 -8.09 9.01
C TYR A 162 -11.41 -7.29 8.66
N TYR A 163 -10.47 -7.18 9.62
CA TYR A 163 -9.19 -6.53 9.42
C TYR A 163 -8.06 -7.55 9.60
N LEU A 164 -7.14 -7.57 8.62
CA LEU A 164 -6.13 -8.62 8.48
C LEU A 164 -4.69 -8.16 8.73
N ASP A 165 -4.45 -6.87 9.05
CA ASP A 165 -3.09 -6.39 9.30
C ASP A 165 -2.58 -6.80 10.68
N GLY A 166 -2.05 -8.03 10.78
CA GLY A 166 -1.42 -8.58 11.99
C GLY A 166 -0.01 -8.05 12.27
N THR A 167 0.41 -6.96 11.60
CA THR A 167 1.76 -6.38 11.75
C THR A 167 2.86 -7.43 11.51
N THR A 168 2.81 -8.06 10.35
CA THR A 168 3.64 -9.22 9.95
C THR A 168 5.14 -8.99 10.15
N TRP A 169 5.65 -7.78 9.89
CA TRP A 169 7.06 -7.44 10.10
C TRP A 169 7.51 -7.59 11.56
N ARG A 170 6.59 -7.46 12.52
CA ARG A 170 6.86 -7.65 13.95
C ARG A 170 6.51 -9.06 14.44
N SER A 171 5.34 -9.58 14.03
CA SER A 171 4.83 -10.88 14.49
C SER A 171 5.52 -12.06 13.80
N GLY A 172 6.03 -11.85 12.57
CA GLY A 172 6.52 -12.93 11.71
C GLY A 172 5.41 -13.84 11.17
N LYS A 173 4.13 -13.47 11.38
CA LYS A 173 2.96 -14.24 10.97
C LYS A 173 2.14 -13.47 9.93
N ILE A 174 1.60 -14.18 8.97
CA ILE A 174 0.64 -13.66 7.98
C ILE A 174 -0.73 -14.20 8.36
N PRO A 175 -1.66 -13.36 8.86
CA PRO A 175 -3.03 -13.80 9.13
C PRO A 175 -3.73 -14.21 7.84
N VAL A 176 -4.39 -15.35 7.83
CA VAL A 176 -5.12 -15.87 6.68
C VAL A 176 -6.58 -16.05 7.06
N LEU A 177 -7.48 -15.31 6.41
CA LEU A 177 -8.92 -15.46 6.52
C LEU A 177 -9.42 -16.42 5.45
N GLU A 178 -9.93 -17.55 5.84
CA GLU A 178 -10.54 -18.52 4.93
C GLU A 178 -12.06 -18.38 4.97
N TYR A 179 -12.66 -18.29 3.79
CA TYR A 179 -14.12 -18.28 3.61
C TYR A 179 -14.59 -19.59 3.02
N ASP A 180 -15.50 -20.25 3.70
CA ASP A 180 -16.20 -21.44 3.21
C ASP A 180 -17.49 -21.01 2.50
N ALA A 181 -17.50 -21.14 1.17
CA ALA A 181 -18.62 -20.71 0.33
C ALA A 181 -19.88 -21.57 0.51
N GLU A 182 -19.75 -22.84 0.96
CA GLU A 182 -20.88 -23.72 1.19
C GLU A 182 -21.61 -23.37 2.50
N THR A 183 -20.85 -23.05 3.55
CA THR A 183 -21.42 -22.73 4.87
C THR A 183 -21.57 -21.24 5.12
N GLY A 184 -20.94 -20.39 4.30
CA GLY A 184 -20.90 -18.94 4.48
C GLY A 184 -20.10 -18.50 5.72
N ARG A 185 -19.16 -19.32 6.21
CA ARG A 185 -18.42 -19.07 7.44
C ARG A 185 -16.98 -18.70 7.17
N TYR A 186 -16.46 -17.85 8.05
CA TYR A 186 -15.04 -17.50 8.09
C TYR A 186 -14.32 -18.27 9.18
N ARG A 187 -13.05 -18.55 8.93
CA ARG A 187 -12.10 -19.05 9.93
C ARG A 187 -10.72 -18.45 9.73
N GLU A 188 -10.01 -18.21 10.80
CA GLU A 188 -8.60 -17.86 10.77
C GLU A 188 -7.74 -19.13 10.73
N ARG A 189 -6.66 -19.07 9.95
CA ARG A 189 -5.64 -20.12 9.90
C ARG A 189 -4.31 -19.63 10.44
#